data_633f86743380cb56e3cdcf4812511ee3
#
_entry.id   633f86743380cb56e3cdcf4812511ee3
#
_cell.length_a   1.000
_cell.length_b   1.000
_cell.length_c   1.000
_cell.angle_alpha   90.00
_cell.angle_beta   90.00
_cell.angle_gamma   90.00
#
_symmetry.space_group_name_H-M   'P 1'
#
loop_
_entity.id
_entity.type
_entity.pdbx_description
1 polymer ?
#
loop_
_entity_poly.entity_id
_entity_poly.type
_entity_poly.pdbx_seq_one_letter_code
_entity_poly.pdbx_strand_id
1 'polypeptide(L)'
;MGNGVLFIGTKGKMTCACYGLEPNLLPTSRNKEVNTPQTEKRVPGGMEGHYAHWVEACIAGYGKMELSSSFEIAGFLTETVLMGNLAIRSHDLRVPKTDKPNQYDYPGRGIKLLWDAFAV
;
A
#
# COMPACT_ATOMS: atom_id res chain seq x y z
N MET A 1 6.29 19.06 4.27
CA MET A 1 6.09 17.83 3.49
C MET A 1 4.62 17.47 3.59
N GLY A 2 3.96 17.21 2.47
CA GLY A 2 2.60 16.68 2.45
C GLY A 2 2.58 15.18 2.78
N ASN A 3 1.42 14.55 2.67
CA ASN A 3 1.26 13.11 2.82
C ASN A 3 2.02 12.35 1.73
N GLY A 4 2.62 11.23 2.08
CA GLY A 4 3.35 10.40 1.13
C GLY A 4 3.81 9.09 1.75
N VAL A 5 4.53 8.30 0.97
CA VAL A 5 5.05 6.99 1.37
C VAL A 5 6.56 6.95 1.17
N LEU A 6 7.25 6.34 2.12
CA LEU A 6 8.66 5.98 2.01
C LEU A 6 8.78 4.45 1.89
N PHE A 7 9.30 3.98 0.77
CA PHE A 7 9.64 2.59 0.56
C PHE A 7 11.12 2.36 0.89
N ILE A 8 11.39 1.36 1.70
CA ILE A 8 12.76 0.97 2.08
C ILE A 8 12.98 -0.47 1.60
N GLY A 9 13.80 -0.62 0.59
CA GLY A 9 14.15 -1.92 0.02
C GLY A 9 15.63 -2.26 0.20
N THR A 10 16.00 -3.47 -0.14
CA THR A 10 17.38 -3.96 -0.05
C THR A 10 18.35 -3.24 -1.01
N LYS A 11 17.83 -2.66 -2.09
CA LYS A 11 18.63 -1.96 -3.12
C LYS A 11 18.57 -0.44 -3.01
N GLY A 12 17.75 0.11 -2.10
CA GLY A 12 17.62 1.55 -1.94
C GLY A 12 16.30 1.98 -1.33
N LYS A 13 16.06 3.28 -1.40
CA LYS A 13 14.86 3.91 -0.87
C LYS A 13 14.16 4.69 -1.98
N MET A 14 12.84 4.76 -1.91
CA MET A 14 12.01 5.52 -2.82
C MET A 14 10.92 6.24 -2.03
N THR A 15 10.56 7.44 -2.45
CA THR A 15 9.42 8.18 -1.92
C THR A 15 8.41 8.43 -3.04
N CYS A 16 7.16 8.56 -2.66
CA CYS A 16 6.14 9.15 -3.52
C CYS A 16 5.22 10.05 -2.70
N ALA A 17 4.56 10.97 -3.37
CA ALA A 17 3.51 11.79 -2.78
C ALA A 17 2.21 11.00 -2.62
N CYS A 18 1.16 11.67 -2.14
CA CYS A 18 -0.18 11.10 -2.04
C CYS A 18 -0.63 10.49 -3.37
N TYR A 19 -1.33 9.38 -3.33
CA TYR A 19 -1.78 8.60 -4.51
C TYR A 19 -0.66 8.06 -5.41
N GLY A 20 0.56 7.92 -4.87
CA GLY A 20 1.69 7.41 -5.65
C GLY A 20 2.27 8.41 -6.66
N LEU A 21 1.90 9.69 -6.54
CA LEU A 21 2.41 10.74 -7.42
C LEU A 21 3.89 11.03 -7.16
N GLU A 22 4.57 11.55 -8.16
CA GLU A 22 5.97 12.02 -8.06
C GLU A 22 6.91 11.00 -7.40
N PRO A 23 7.00 9.77 -7.93
CA PRO A 23 7.92 8.78 -7.38
C PRO A 23 9.38 9.22 -7.57
N ASN A 24 10.15 9.19 -6.49
CA ASN A 24 11.54 9.60 -6.48
C ASN A 24 12.43 8.59 -5.76
N LEU A 25 13.55 8.24 -6.37
CA LEU A 25 14.62 7.50 -5.70
C LEU A 25 15.37 8.38 -4.71
N LEU A 26 15.91 7.79 -3.67
CA LEU A 26 16.79 8.47 -2.73
C LEU A 26 18.22 7.90 -2.79
N PRO A 27 19.24 8.74 -2.94
CA PRO A 27 19.17 10.18 -3.18
C PRO A 27 18.57 10.51 -4.56
N THR A 28 17.96 11.69 -4.70
CA THR A 28 17.22 12.09 -5.91
C THR A 28 18.08 12.18 -7.18
N SER A 29 19.39 12.28 -7.03
CA SER A 29 20.35 12.20 -8.16
C SER A 29 20.21 10.91 -8.96
N ARG A 30 19.75 9.82 -8.31
CA ARG A 30 19.54 8.50 -8.93
C ARG A 30 18.36 8.47 -9.90
N ASN A 31 17.45 9.43 -9.85
CA ASN A 31 16.33 9.49 -10.81
C ASN A 31 16.79 9.60 -12.26
N LYS A 32 17.98 10.15 -12.50
CA LYS A 32 18.58 10.26 -13.84
C LYS A 32 19.05 8.91 -14.40
N GLU A 33 19.23 7.93 -13.54
CA GLU A 33 19.73 6.59 -13.89
C GLU A 33 18.58 5.63 -14.28
N VAL A 34 17.36 6.02 -14.00
CA VAL A 34 16.20 5.14 -14.15
C VAL A 34 15.26 5.65 -15.22
N ASN A 35 15.12 4.88 -16.28
CA ASN A 35 14.05 5.04 -17.25
C ASN A 35 12.93 4.07 -16.90
N THR A 36 11.83 4.59 -16.32
CA THR A 36 10.69 3.76 -15.93
C THR A 36 9.78 3.55 -17.14
N PRO A 37 9.67 2.33 -17.66
CA PRO A 37 8.75 2.05 -18.75
C PRO A 37 7.29 2.22 -18.29
N GLN A 38 6.46 2.67 -19.20
CA GLN A 38 5.01 2.72 -19.01
C GLN A 38 4.46 1.31 -19.26
N THR A 39 4.31 0.51 -18.21
CA THR A 39 3.81 -0.87 -18.31
C THR A 39 2.30 -0.96 -18.22
N GLU A 40 1.67 0.01 -17.56
CA GLU A 40 0.23 0.01 -17.34
C GLU A 40 -0.48 1.10 -18.16
N LYS A 41 -1.66 0.78 -18.64
CA LYS A 41 -2.51 1.74 -19.35
C LYS A 41 -2.95 2.85 -18.37
N ARG A 42 -2.87 4.09 -18.81
CA ARG A 42 -3.40 5.22 -18.05
C ARG A 42 -4.84 5.50 -18.47
N VAL A 43 -5.69 5.75 -17.49
CA VAL A 43 -7.05 6.24 -17.75
C VAL A 43 -6.97 7.70 -18.22
N PRO A 44 -7.56 8.04 -19.37
CA PRO A 44 -7.63 9.43 -19.82
C PRO A 44 -8.36 10.32 -18.79
N GLY A 45 -7.91 11.56 -18.63
CA GLY A 45 -8.52 12.50 -17.68
C GLY A 45 -8.06 12.35 -16.23
N GLY A 46 -7.04 11.52 -15.97
CA GLY A 46 -6.44 11.39 -14.62
C GLY A 46 -7.45 10.91 -13.57
N MET A 47 -7.52 11.62 -12.44
CA MET A 47 -8.37 11.21 -11.31
C MET A 47 -9.87 11.29 -11.65
N GLU A 48 -10.31 12.34 -12.34
CA GLU A 48 -11.71 12.48 -12.77
C GLU A 48 -12.08 11.39 -13.77
N GLY A 49 -11.20 11.09 -14.72
CA GLY A 49 -11.35 9.99 -15.65
C GLY A 49 -11.44 8.63 -14.96
N HIS A 50 -10.73 8.44 -13.86
CA HIS A 50 -10.80 7.22 -13.08
C HIS A 50 -12.21 6.99 -12.49
N TYR A 51 -12.83 8.02 -11.94
CA TYR A 51 -14.21 7.93 -11.44
C TYR A 51 -15.24 7.75 -12.58
N ALA A 52 -15.07 8.48 -13.68
CA ALA A 52 -15.94 8.33 -14.86
C ALA A 52 -15.87 6.90 -15.42
N HIS A 53 -14.69 6.33 -15.52
CA HIS A 53 -14.46 4.97 -15.98
C HIS A 53 -15.19 3.91 -15.12
N TRP A 54 -15.23 4.11 -13.81
CA TRP A 54 -16.00 3.23 -12.92
C TRP A 54 -17.51 3.34 -13.19
N VAL A 55 -18.04 4.55 -13.36
CA VAL A 55 -19.46 4.79 -13.68
C VAL A 55 -19.82 4.18 -15.03
N GLU A 56 -19.00 4.39 -16.06
CA GLU A 56 -19.19 3.83 -17.39
C GLU A 56 -19.21 2.28 -17.36
N ALA A 57 -18.34 1.66 -16.59
CA ALA A 57 -18.34 0.22 -16.42
C ALA A 57 -19.60 -0.29 -15.72
N CYS A 58 -20.13 0.44 -14.73
CA CYS A 58 -21.40 0.11 -14.09
C CYS A 58 -22.58 0.20 -15.09
N ILE A 59 -22.59 1.22 -15.94
CA ILE A 59 -23.61 1.40 -16.98
C ILE A 59 -23.50 0.29 -18.05
N ALA A 60 -22.28 -0.06 -18.46
CA ALA A 60 -22.04 -1.09 -19.46
C ALA A 60 -22.50 -2.47 -18.99
N GLY A 61 -22.45 -2.73 -17.69
CA GLY A 61 -22.82 -3.99 -17.06
C GLY A 61 -21.64 -4.96 -16.86
N TYR A 62 -21.90 -5.96 -16.04
CA TYR A 62 -20.88 -6.93 -15.62
C TYR A 62 -20.14 -7.59 -16.80
N GLY A 63 -18.81 -7.55 -16.74
CA GLY A 63 -17.93 -8.19 -17.72
C GLY A 63 -17.90 -7.52 -19.10
N LYS A 64 -18.53 -6.35 -19.29
CA LYS A 64 -18.56 -5.65 -20.57
C LYS A 64 -17.45 -4.62 -20.74
N MET A 65 -16.79 -4.25 -19.65
CA MET A 65 -15.73 -3.26 -19.65
C MET A 65 -14.67 -3.63 -18.62
N GLU A 66 -13.41 -3.54 -19.01
CA GLU A 66 -12.28 -3.74 -18.10
C GLU A 66 -12.10 -2.50 -17.21
N LEU A 67 -11.98 -2.68 -15.92
CA LEU A 67 -11.74 -1.61 -14.95
C LEU A 67 -10.25 -1.43 -14.68
N SER A 68 -9.80 -0.18 -14.62
CA SER A 68 -8.44 0.17 -14.19
C SER A 68 -8.18 -0.07 -12.70
N SER A 69 -9.24 -0.27 -11.91
CA SER A 69 -9.19 -0.59 -10.48
C SER A 69 -9.97 -1.87 -10.19
N SER A 70 -9.75 -2.91 -11.00
CA SER A 70 -10.34 -4.22 -10.76
C SER A 70 -9.89 -4.79 -9.40
N PHE A 71 -10.60 -5.78 -8.86
CA PHE A 71 -10.23 -6.40 -7.59
C PHE A 71 -8.87 -7.09 -7.64
N GLU A 72 -8.42 -7.55 -8.80
CA GLU A 72 -7.09 -8.10 -9.00
C GLU A 72 -6.00 -7.08 -8.67
N ILE A 73 -6.22 -5.80 -8.97
CA ILE A 73 -5.30 -4.71 -8.63
C ILE A 73 -5.59 -4.17 -7.23
N ALA A 74 -6.85 -3.83 -6.96
CA ALA A 74 -7.26 -3.21 -5.72
C ALA A 74 -7.11 -4.15 -4.51
N GLY A 75 -7.23 -5.47 -4.70
CA GLY A 75 -7.03 -6.47 -3.66
C GLY A 75 -5.61 -6.42 -3.09
N PHE A 76 -4.60 -6.51 -3.94
CA PHE A 76 -3.19 -6.44 -3.52
C PHE A 76 -2.83 -5.10 -2.87
N LEU A 77 -3.38 -4.00 -3.39
CA LEU A 77 -3.19 -2.68 -2.80
C LEU A 77 -3.81 -2.61 -1.41
N THR A 78 -5.04 -3.10 -1.26
CA THR A 78 -5.75 -3.13 0.03
C THR A 78 -5.02 -4.00 1.04
N GLU A 79 -4.56 -5.17 0.65
CA GLU A 79 -3.75 -6.06 1.48
C GLU A 79 -2.51 -5.33 2.01
N THR A 80 -1.76 -4.67 1.12
CA THR A 80 -0.57 -3.89 1.48
C THR A 80 -0.87 -2.80 2.50
N VAL A 81 -1.97 -2.07 2.32
CA VAL A 81 -2.40 -1.01 3.25
C VAL A 81 -2.82 -1.59 4.60
N LEU A 82 -3.55 -2.70 4.59
CA LEU A 82 -4.05 -3.34 5.82
C LEU A 82 -2.94 -3.99 6.66
N MET A 83 -1.80 -4.35 6.08
CA MET A 83 -0.63 -4.81 6.85
C MET A 83 -0.18 -3.80 7.89
N GLY A 84 -0.32 -2.48 7.62
CA GLY A 84 -0.06 -1.43 8.60
C GLY A 84 -0.94 -1.55 9.84
N ASN A 85 -2.21 -1.89 9.67
CA ASN A 85 -3.15 -2.10 10.78
C ASN A 85 -2.75 -3.31 11.63
N LEU A 86 -2.27 -4.39 11.02
CA LEU A 86 -1.76 -5.56 11.74
C LEU A 86 -0.54 -5.19 12.59
N ALA A 87 0.37 -4.38 12.06
CA ALA A 87 1.53 -3.90 12.80
C ALA A 87 1.13 -3.06 14.03
N ILE A 88 0.18 -2.14 13.88
CA ILE A 88 -0.35 -1.32 14.97
C ILE A 88 -1.02 -2.20 16.02
N ARG A 89 -1.92 -3.10 15.60
CA ARG A 89 -2.63 -4.00 16.52
C ARG A 89 -1.68 -4.93 17.27
N SER A 90 -0.65 -5.44 16.61
CA SER A 90 0.39 -6.25 17.24
C SER A 90 1.18 -5.46 18.29
N HIS A 91 1.57 -4.21 17.97
CA HIS A 91 2.27 -3.33 18.91
C HIS A 91 1.45 -3.05 20.18
N ASP A 92 0.14 -2.89 20.04
CA ASP A 92 -0.76 -2.53 21.13
C ASP A 92 -1.34 -3.75 21.86
N LEU A 93 -1.07 -4.95 21.36
CA LEU A 93 -1.46 -6.18 22.02
C LEU A 93 -0.85 -6.24 23.42
N ARG A 94 -1.71 -6.32 24.42
CA ARG A 94 -1.32 -6.43 25.83
C ARG A 94 -1.82 -7.73 26.44
N VAL A 95 -0.97 -8.39 27.19
CA VAL A 95 -1.29 -9.62 27.92
C VAL A 95 -1.11 -9.35 29.42
N PRO A 96 -2.12 -9.62 30.28
CA PRO A 96 -1.99 -9.44 31.72
C PRO A 96 -0.84 -10.31 32.26
N LYS A 97 -0.04 -9.73 33.17
CA LYS A 97 0.98 -10.51 33.90
C LYS A 97 0.31 -11.40 34.94
N THR A 98 0.70 -12.66 35.00
CA THR A 98 0.11 -13.64 35.90
C THR A 98 0.26 -13.26 37.37
N ASP A 99 1.44 -12.71 37.74
CA ASP A 99 1.81 -12.47 39.12
C ASP A 99 1.75 -10.99 39.54
N LYS A 100 1.28 -10.09 38.69
CA LYS A 100 1.28 -8.64 38.93
C LYS A 100 -0.02 -8.01 38.46
N PRO A 101 -1.03 -7.86 39.34
CA PRO A 101 -2.28 -7.21 39.02
C PRO A 101 -2.06 -5.83 38.37
N ASN A 102 -2.82 -5.50 37.36
CA ASN A 102 -2.78 -4.23 36.62
C ASN A 102 -1.46 -3.96 35.85
N GLN A 103 -0.58 -4.94 35.69
CA GLN A 103 0.58 -4.86 34.80
C GLN A 103 0.37 -5.73 33.56
N TYR A 104 0.94 -5.27 32.43
CA TYR A 104 0.78 -5.92 31.13
C TYR A 104 2.14 -6.11 30.48
N ASP A 105 2.27 -7.20 29.76
CA ASP A 105 3.31 -7.41 28.76
C ASP A 105 2.77 -7.01 27.37
N TYR A 106 3.69 -6.60 26.52
CA TYR A 106 3.40 -6.22 25.13
C TYR A 106 4.23 -7.10 24.19
N PRO A 107 3.80 -8.33 23.96
CA PRO A 107 4.59 -9.32 23.22
C PRO A 107 4.83 -8.94 21.75
N GLY A 108 3.99 -8.06 21.18
CA GLY A 108 4.17 -7.60 19.81
C GLY A 108 5.17 -6.45 19.61
N ARG A 109 5.68 -5.86 20.71
CA ARG A 109 6.66 -4.76 20.61
C ARG A 109 8.05 -5.29 20.33
N GLY A 110 8.72 -4.69 19.36
CA GLY A 110 10.08 -5.08 18.97
C GLY A 110 10.16 -6.37 18.14
N ILE A 111 9.04 -6.96 17.76
CA ILE A 111 8.99 -8.13 16.88
C ILE A 111 8.82 -7.67 15.43
N LYS A 112 9.63 -8.22 14.53
CA LYS A 112 9.45 -8.06 13.10
C LYS A 112 8.31 -8.96 12.65
N LEU A 113 7.24 -8.35 12.12
CA LEU A 113 6.19 -9.10 11.47
C LEU A 113 6.64 -9.53 10.07
N LEU A 114 6.41 -10.79 9.75
CA LEU A 114 6.64 -11.34 8.42
C LEU A 114 5.27 -11.60 7.79
N TRP A 115 5.11 -11.20 6.55
CA TRP A 115 3.91 -11.44 5.77
C TRP A 115 4.20 -12.50 4.71
N ASP A 116 3.36 -13.52 4.65
CA ASP A 116 3.39 -14.53 3.61
C ASP A 116 2.09 -14.47 2.81
N ALA A 117 2.15 -13.83 1.66
CA ALA A 117 1.00 -13.66 0.76
C ALA A 117 0.53 -14.98 0.12
N PHE A 118 1.32 -16.04 0.23
CA PHE A 118 1.04 -17.35 -0.39
C PHE A 118 0.56 -18.39 0.62
N ALA A 119 0.47 -18.04 1.90
CA ALA A 119 0.05 -18.95 2.97
C ALA A 119 -1.48 -19.02 3.17
N VAL A 120 -2.26 -18.53 2.20
CA VAL A 120 -3.74 -18.51 2.26
C VAL A 120 -4.32 -19.61 1.40
#